data_b9110486ebde3afe7e57dbc5ce0d1848
#
_entry.id   b9110486ebde3afe7e57dbc5ce0d1848
#
_cell.length_a   1.000
_cell.length_b   1.000
_cell.length_c   1.000
_cell.angle_alpha   90.00
_cell.angle_beta   90.00
_cell.angle_gamma   90.00
#
_symmetry.space_group_name_H-M   'P 1'
#
loop_
_entity.id
_entity.type
_entity.pdbx_description
1 polymer ?
#
loop_
_entity_poly.entity_id
_entity_poly.type
_entity_poly.pdbx_seq_one_letter_code
_entity_poly.pdbx_strand_id
1 'polypeptide(L)'
;IAAVPGLAIGIGTTLLMHCELVYAADTAKFAMPFTQLGLCPEFASSVLLPRIAGYQRGAEKLLLGEPFNAAEAEKMGLVNQVLPAEELMPFVMRSSEALRIAI
;
A
#
# COMPACT_ATOMS: atom_id res chain seq x y z
N ILE A 1 -6.24 -5.90 8.11
CA ILE A 1 -6.00 -4.47 8.22
C ILE A 1 -4.51 -4.21 8.36
N ALA A 2 -4.01 -3.20 7.68
CA ALA A 2 -2.61 -2.82 7.73
C ALA A 2 -2.45 -1.34 8.06
N ALA A 3 -1.40 -1.03 8.83
CA ALA A 3 -0.98 0.33 9.13
C ALA A 3 0.44 0.52 8.60
N VAL A 4 0.66 1.59 7.85
CA VAL A 4 1.96 1.88 7.23
C VAL A 4 2.49 3.19 7.81
N PRO A 5 3.36 3.12 8.84
CA PRO A 5 3.87 4.31 9.49
C PRO A 5 5.09 4.93 8.80
N GLY A 6 5.73 4.21 7.89
CA GLY A 6 6.98 4.65 7.28
C GLY A 6 7.23 4.00 5.93
N LEU A 7 8.37 3.36 5.77
CA LEU A 7 8.78 2.75 4.51
C LEU A 7 8.09 1.40 4.28
N ALA A 8 7.53 1.22 3.10
CA ALA A 8 6.97 -0.04 2.63
C ALA A 8 7.63 -0.38 1.29
N ILE A 9 8.63 -1.25 1.31
CA ILE A 9 9.46 -1.55 0.15
C ILE A 9 9.31 -3.03 -0.21
N GLY A 10 9.17 -3.32 -1.50
CA GLY A 10 9.04 -4.69 -1.99
C GLY A 10 7.82 -5.38 -1.40
N ILE A 11 8.02 -6.45 -0.65
CA ILE A 11 6.92 -7.19 -0.01
C ILE A 11 6.15 -6.30 0.99
N GLY A 12 6.78 -5.28 1.56
CA GLY A 12 6.09 -4.31 2.40
C GLY A 12 4.99 -3.56 1.66
N THR A 13 5.12 -3.39 0.34
CA THR A 13 4.08 -2.81 -0.50
C THR A 13 3.15 -3.89 -1.05
N THR A 14 3.67 -4.98 -1.58
CA THR A 14 2.84 -6.01 -2.23
C THR A 14 1.93 -6.72 -1.25
N LEU A 15 2.34 -6.88 0.00
CA LEU A 15 1.50 -7.43 1.06
C LEU A 15 0.20 -6.61 1.24
N LEU A 16 0.27 -5.30 1.04
CA LEU A 16 -0.89 -4.42 1.21
C LEU A 16 -2.01 -4.74 0.22
N MET A 17 -1.66 -5.27 -0.95
CA MET A 17 -2.65 -5.67 -1.97
C MET A 17 -3.52 -6.85 -1.53
N HIS A 18 -3.10 -7.55 -0.48
CA HIS A 18 -3.83 -8.68 0.12
C HIS A 18 -4.60 -8.27 1.38
N CYS A 19 -4.59 -6.98 1.72
CA CYS A 19 -5.33 -6.44 2.86
C CYS A 19 -6.54 -5.66 2.35
N GLU A 20 -7.68 -5.84 3.00
CA GLU A 20 -8.90 -5.13 2.66
C GLU A 20 -8.89 -3.69 3.15
N LEU A 21 -8.23 -3.44 4.28
CA LEU A 21 -8.12 -2.10 4.85
C LEU A 21 -6.66 -1.73 5.05
N VAL A 22 -6.24 -0.64 4.42
CA VAL A 22 -4.86 -0.15 4.48
C VAL A 22 -4.89 1.33 4.81
N TYR A 23 -4.21 1.71 5.87
CA TYR A 23 -4.08 3.09 6.31
C TYR A 23 -2.62 3.46 6.41
N ALA A 24 -2.27 4.69 6.02
CA ALA A 24 -0.88 5.12 5.97
C ALA A 24 -0.70 6.47 6.66
N ALA A 25 0.47 6.64 7.26
CA ALA A 25 0.90 7.96 7.70
C ALA A 25 1.19 8.85 6.50
N ASP A 26 1.02 10.16 6.65
CA ASP A 26 1.31 11.13 5.60
C ASP A 26 2.79 11.14 5.19
N THR A 27 3.67 10.62 6.04
CA THR A 27 5.10 10.49 5.79
C THR A 27 5.49 9.16 5.15
N ALA A 28 4.55 8.23 4.95
CA ALA A 28 4.84 6.91 4.41
C ALA A 28 5.34 6.99 2.96
N LYS A 29 6.22 6.06 2.60
CA LYS A 29 6.77 5.90 1.26
C LYS A 29 6.66 4.45 0.83
N PHE A 30 6.39 4.24 -0.45
CA PHE A 30 6.16 2.93 -1.04
C PHE A 30 7.08 2.73 -2.23
N ALA A 31 7.54 1.51 -2.45
CA ALA A 31 8.31 1.18 -3.66
C ALA A 31 8.25 -0.31 -3.95
N MET A 32 8.30 -0.64 -5.24
CA MET A 32 8.39 -2.02 -5.71
C MET A 32 9.52 -2.11 -6.75
N PRO A 33 10.79 -2.06 -6.30
CA PRO A 33 11.95 -1.93 -7.18
C PRO A 33 12.39 -3.27 -7.80
N PHE A 34 11.45 -4.14 -8.16
CA PHE A 34 11.76 -5.49 -8.67
C PHE A 34 12.61 -5.45 -9.94
N THR A 35 12.24 -4.59 -10.91
CA THR A 35 12.97 -4.50 -12.17
C THR A 35 14.40 -3.98 -11.98
N GLN A 36 14.59 -3.10 -11.01
CA GLN A 36 15.93 -2.57 -10.68
C GLN A 36 16.83 -3.65 -10.09
N LEU A 37 16.24 -4.69 -9.49
CA LEU A 37 16.95 -5.82 -8.92
C LEU A 37 17.00 -7.03 -9.87
N GLY A 38 16.46 -6.90 -11.08
CA GLY A 38 16.37 -8.00 -12.02
C GLY A 38 15.39 -9.09 -11.61
N LEU A 39 14.37 -8.75 -10.81
CA LEU A 39 13.38 -9.69 -10.30
C LEU A 39 12.02 -9.44 -10.94
N CYS A 40 11.23 -10.51 -11.05
CA CYS A 40 9.83 -10.39 -11.42
C CYS A 40 9.01 -9.88 -10.22
N PRO A 41 7.92 -9.13 -10.47
CA PRO A 41 6.99 -8.81 -9.40
C PRO A 41 6.48 -10.05 -8.69
N GLU A 42 6.40 -9.98 -7.37
CA GLU A 42 6.04 -11.11 -6.54
C GLU A 42 4.68 -10.93 -5.85
N PHE A 43 4.23 -11.96 -5.16
CA PHE A 43 3.02 -11.96 -4.34
C PHE A 43 1.78 -11.55 -5.13
N ALA A 44 1.69 -12.00 -6.38
CA ALA A 44 0.60 -11.69 -7.32
C ALA A 44 0.43 -10.19 -7.61
N SER A 45 1.45 -9.37 -7.37
CA SER A 45 1.35 -7.92 -7.59
C SER A 45 1.11 -7.56 -9.05
N SER A 46 1.62 -8.35 -10.00
CA SER A 46 1.40 -8.13 -11.43
C SER A 46 -0.06 -8.28 -11.86
N VAL A 47 -0.86 -9.01 -11.07
CA VAL A 47 -2.31 -9.16 -11.29
C VAL A 47 -3.09 -8.17 -10.43
N LEU A 48 -2.73 -8.04 -9.15
CA LEU A 48 -3.51 -7.27 -8.19
C LEU A 48 -3.35 -5.76 -8.36
N LEU A 49 -2.13 -5.28 -8.60
CA LEU A 49 -1.94 -3.83 -8.70
C LEU A 49 -2.69 -3.20 -9.87
N PRO A 50 -2.69 -3.77 -11.09
CA PRO A 50 -3.51 -3.23 -12.16
C PRO A 50 -5.01 -3.23 -11.85
N ARG A 51 -5.50 -4.19 -11.08
CA ARG A 51 -6.90 -4.22 -10.64
C ARG A 51 -7.22 -3.12 -9.65
N ILE A 52 -6.26 -2.79 -8.78
CA ILE A 52 -6.43 -1.74 -7.76
C ILE A 52 -6.29 -0.35 -8.38
N ALA A 53 -5.24 -0.13 -9.16
CA ALA A 53 -4.80 1.20 -9.60
C ALA A 53 -5.18 1.52 -11.05
N GLY A 54 -5.66 0.55 -11.81
CA GLY A 54 -5.80 0.64 -13.25
C GLY A 54 -4.52 0.18 -13.96
N TYR A 55 -4.65 -0.18 -15.23
CA TYR A 55 -3.55 -0.84 -15.96
C TYR A 55 -2.31 0.05 -16.07
N GLN A 56 -2.47 1.28 -16.59
CA GLN A 56 -1.29 2.13 -16.83
C GLN A 56 -0.57 2.52 -15.56
N ARG A 57 -1.30 2.90 -14.53
CA ARG A 57 -0.70 3.31 -13.25
C ARG A 57 -0.03 2.13 -12.56
N GLY A 58 -0.66 0.96 -12.57
CA GLY A 58 -0.07 -0.25 -12.03
C GLY A 58 1.20 -0.65 -12.77
N ALA A 59 1.15 -0.63 -14.10
CA ALA A 59 2.31 -0.94 -14.94
C ALA A 59 3.47 0.03 -14.67
N GLU A 60 3.18 1.32 -14.56
CA GLU A 60 4.20 2.32 -14.27
C GLU A 60 4.97 1.98 -12.99
N LYS A 61 4.24 1.68 -11.92
CA LYS A 61 4.86 1.38 -10.62
C LYS A 61 5.68 0.09 -10.65
N LEU A 62 5.18 -0.94 -11.34
CA LEU A 62 5.88 -2.22 -11.41
C LEU A 62 7.06 -2.20 -12.37
N LEU A 63 6.94 -1.51 -13.49
CA LEU A 63 7.99 -1.49 -14.52
C LEU A 63 9.12 -0.52 -14.20
N LEU A 64 8.79 0.68 -13.71
CA LEU A 64 9.79 1.68 -13.38
C LEU A 64 10.37 1.50 -11.98
N GLY A 65 9.57 0.97 -11.05
CA GLY A 65 10.02 0.69 -9.69
C GLY A 65 10.35 1.92 -8.85
N GLU A 66 9.91 3.10 -9.27
CA GLU A 66 10.19 4.33 -8.55
C GLU A 66 9.35 4.45 -7.28
N PRO A 67 9.91 5.07 -6.21
CA PRO A 67 9.14 5.32 -4.99
C PRO A 67 7.97 6.26 -5.23
N PHE A 68 6.91 6.07 -4.44
CA PHE A 68 5.77 6.98 -4.44
C PHE A 68 5.30 7.26 -3.01
N ASN A 69 4.64 8.39 -2.81
CA ASN A 69 4.26 8.84 -1.49
C ASN A 69 2.86 8.36 -1.08
N ALA A 70 2.48 8.67 0.17
CA ALA A 70 1.20 8.25 0.72
C ALA A 70 0.02 8.83 -0.06
N ALA A 71 0.10 10.10 -0.47
CA ALA A 71 -0.96 10.76 -1.22
C ALA A 71 -1.21 10.06 -2.57
N GLU A 72 -0.15 9.65 -3.25
CA GLU A 72 -0.27 8.92 -4.51
C GLU A 72 -0.83 7.52 -4.28
N ALA A 73 -0.40 6.84 -3.21
CA ALA A 73 -0.92 5.52 -2.85
C ALA A 73 -2.42 5.57 -2.55
N GLU A 74 -2.89 6.60 -1.88
CA GLU A 74 -4.32 6.82 -1.64
C GLU A 74 -5.07 7.06 -2.95
N LYS A 75 -4.54 7.93 -3.80
CA LYS A 75 -5.16 8.28 -5.09
C LYS A 75 -5.30 7.07 -6.01
N MET A 76 -4.33 6.18 -6.01
CA MET A 76 -4.39 4.98 -6.85
C MET A 76 -5.22 3.83 -6.25
N GLY A 77 -5.68 3.97 -5.01
CA GLY A 77 -6.55 2.99 -4.38
C GLY A 77 -5.83 1.92 -3.56
N LEU A 78 -4.50 2.00 -3.43
CA LEU A 78 -3.74 1.07 -2.60
C LEU A 78 -3.96 1.32 -1.11
N VAL A 79 -4.18 2.57 -0.73
CA VAL A 79 -4.39 3.02 0.65
C VAL A 79 -5.79 3.61 0.76
N ASN A 80 -6.54 3.19 1.78
CA ASN A 80 -7.90 3.66 2.02
C ASN A 80 -7.92 5.12 2.47
N GLN A 81 -6.97 5.48 3.35
CA GLN A 81 -6.92 6.83 3.91
C GLN A 81 -5.51 7.13 4.42
N VAL A 82 -5.08 8.37 4.20
CA VAL A 82 -3.84 8.90 4.75
C VAL A 82 -4.18 9.75 5.98
N LEU A 83 -3.40 9.57 7.05
CA LEU A 83 -3.60 10.26 8.33
C LEU A 83 -2.29 10.89 8.78
N PRO A 84 -2.35 11.94 9.62
CA PRO A 84 -1.16 12.41 10.31
C PRO A 84 -0.50 11.26 11.08
N ALA A 85 0.83 11.24 11.12
CA ALA A 85 1.59 10.12 11.68
C ALA A 85 1.15 9.78 13.11
N GLU A 86 0.89 10.79 13.94
CA GLU A 86 0.49 10.62 15.33
C GLU A 86 -0.93 10.07 15.50
N GLU A 87 -1.76 10.16 14.46
CA GLU A 87 -3.15 9.69 14.48
C GLU A 87 -3.31 8.29 13.90
N LEU A 88 -2.29 7.78 13.22
CA LEU A 88 -2.41 6.52 12.47
C LEU A 88 -2.77 5.33 13.36
N MET A 89 -1.98 5.05 14.38
CA MET A 89 -2.21 3.87 15.21
C MET A 89 -3.50 3.96 16.03
N PRO A 90 -3.86 5.10 16.65
CA PRO A 90 -5.15 5.20 17.31
C PRO A 90 -6.33 4.93 16.36
N PHE A 91 -6.26 5.45 15.13
CA PHE A 91 -7.30 5.22 14.13
C PHE A 91 -7.40 3.73 13.74
N VAL A 92 -6.26 3.11 13.46
CA VAL A 92 -6.22 1.69 13.05
C VAL A 92 -6.71 0.79 14.17
N MET A 93 -6.37 1.09 15.43
CA MET A 93 -6.83 0.31 16.59
C MET A 93 -8.34 0.40 16.76
N ARG A 94 -8.94 1.58 16.56
CA ARG A 94 -10.40 1.74 16.60
C ARG A 94 -11.06 0.96 15.46
N SER A 95 -10.50 1.00 14.27
CA SER A 95 -11.02 0.25 13.11
C SER A 95 -10.93 -1.25 13.34
N SER A 96 -9.84 -1.72 13.92
CA SER A 96 -9.67 -3.13 14.27
C SER A 96 -10.69 -3.60 15.29
N GLU A 97 -10.99 -2.77 16.29
CA GLU A 97 -12.01 -3.08 17.31
C GLU A 97 -13.40 -3.18 16.67
N ALA A 98 -13.71 -2.29 15.72
CA ALA A 98 -14.97 -2.35 14.99
C ALA A 98 -15.10 -3.65 14.19
N LEU A 99 -14.01 -4.12 13.56
CA LEU A 99 -14.00 -5.39 12.85
C LEU A 99 -14.22 -6.57 13.78
N ARG A 100 -13.64 -6.53 14.97
CA ARG A 100 -13.82 -7.59 15.97
C ARG A 100 -15.30 -7.74 16.37
N ILE A 101 -16.01 -6.65 16.48
CA ILE A 101 -17.43 -6.67 16.83
C ILE A 101 -18.28 -7.17 15.66
N ALA A 102 -17.88 -6.85 14.41
CA ALA A 102 -18.63 -7.22 13.21
C ALA A 102 -18.53 -8.72 12.87
N ILE A 103 -17.45 -9.38 13.28
CA ILE A 103 -17.21 -10.80 13.03
C ILE A 103 -17.83 -11.64 14.15
#